data_0754e7521f99e74df2088d0d6d7d936c
#
_entry.id   0754e7521f99e74df2088d0d6d7d936c
#
_cell.length_a   1.000
_cell.length_b   1.000
_cell.length_c   1.000
_cell.angle_alpha   90.00
_cell.angle_beta   90.00
_cell.angle_gamma   90.00
#
_symmetry.space_group_name_H-M   'P 1'
#
loop_
_entity.id
_entity.type
_entity.pdbx_description
1 polymer ?
#
loop_
_entity_poly.entity_id
_entity_poly.type
_entity_poly.pdbx_seq_one_letter_code
_entity_poly.pdbx_strand_id
1 'polypeptide(L)'
;MTGRRSVETPIDDTFSKYLTDKGKGDVGEQGAYRTDAERELRRFHRWCLGQTADPANASPPESWAGVVDGDTVRFEDLDTTVFSDYARYLSTSGYAAGTVLTYYAHIASWCGWSHAQGYIPRHYARESDAEDPLPENDGRRPGDQQSWEPIHRDLITQFVDRRVSEAFDALGAIDVPQAEHGDPESEIWQTKQRARFDAYQRCREQALVYVVAYTGLRGSEFLSAPKEDREGRNGIRWRDVSFADSSVTVFRKGREWKEASLPEPVITPLRRYAEVLDVPKSWPVFTTLHRPSLASHVTEGLAECGLDDDAIERIRGAVPDLVVAAEHDLTAPKPLTTEGARSIMDRLWNHESLVERRDELDLTLDGNYLELHGGRRGVGEVLVRQFGYAAAARYLDNSEEQVREAYQHIEAAERADMATEAFSQTDQRVNDR
;
A
#
# COMPACT_ATOMS: atom_id res chain seq x y z
N MET A 1 28.66 34.87 5.74
CA MET A 1 27.63 35.83 6.22
C MET A 1 26.34 35.09 6.34
N THR A 2 25.98 34.60 7.53
CA THR A 2 24.69 33.98 7.80
C THR A 2 23.63 35.09 7.78
N GLY A 3 22.82 35.16 6.71
CA GLY A 3 21.72 36.10 6.62
C GLY A 3 20.84 35.99 7.87
N ARG A 4 20.55 37.11 8.50
CA ARG A 4 19.65 37.19 9.67
C ARG A 4 18.28 36.65 9.21
N ARG A 5 17.84 35.56 9.78
CA ARG A 5 16.48 35.04 9.57
C ARG A 5 15.51 36.11 10.06
N SER A 6 14.58 36.54 9.21
CA SER A 6 13.71 37.69 9.46
C SER A 6 12.24 37.23 9.31
N VAL A 7 11.39 37.86 10.10
CA VAL A 7 9.93 37.76 9.94
C VAL A 7 9.46 38.29 8.58
N GLU A 8 10.24 39.13 7.91
CA GLU A 8 10.01 39.65 6.57
C GLU A 8 10.28 38.61 5.45
N THR A 9 10.82 37.42 5.78
CA THR A 9 11.11 36.36 4.81
C THR A 9 9.80 35.80 4.25
N PRO A 10 9.66 35.63 2.93
CA PRO A 10 8.54 34.90 2.35
C PRO A 10 8.49 33.46 2.88
N ILE A 11 7.28 32.98 3.19
CA ILE A 11 7.15 31.66 3.81
C ILE A 11 7.52 30.52 2.84
N ASP A 12 7.20 30.66 1.57
CA ASP A 12 7.47 29.69 0.51
C ASP A 12 8.96 29.50 0.21
N ASP A 13 9.80 30.53 0.42
CA ASP A 13 11.27 30.45 0.35
C ASP A 13 11.85 29.43 1.34
N THR A 14 11.11 29.08 2.39
CA THR A 14 11.54 28.14 3.43
C THR A 14 11.09 26.71 3.20
N PHE A 15 10.11 26.49 2.33
CA PHE A 15 9.52 25.16 2.12
C PHE A 15 10.53 24.12 1.65
N SER A 16 11.35 24.47 0.65
CA SER A 16 12.38 23.55 0.15
C SER A 16 13.35 23.13 1.26
N LYS A 17 13.79 24.07 2.10
CA LYS A 17 14.70 23.76 3.20
C LYS A 17 14.04 22.89 4.26
N TYR A 18 12.82 23.21 4.68
CA TYR A 18 12.07 22.41 5.63
C TYR A 18 11.86 20.98 5.09
N LEU A 19 11.45 20.85 3.83
CA LEU A 19 11.22 19.57 3.20
C LEU A 19 12.49 18.73 3.07
N THR A 20 13.65 19.37 2.86
CA THR A 20 14.94 18.69 2.86
C THR A 20 15.33 18.23 4.27
N ASP A 21 15.14 19.06 5.29
CA ASP A 21 15.42 18.70 6.69
C ASP A 21 14.54 17.53 7.19
N LYS A 22 13.33 17.39 6.64
CA LYS A 22 12.37 16.33 6.98
C LYS A 22 12.35 15.16 5.99
N GLY A 23 12.92 15.36 4.82
CA GLY A 23 12.99 14.36 3.76
C GLY A 23 13.87 13.16 4.12
N LYS A 24 13.87 12.18 3.25
CA LYS A 24 14.65 10.94 3.36
C LYS A 24 15.59 10.82 2.17
N GLY A 25 16.55 9.89 2.26
CA GLY A 25 17.63 9.75 1.26
C GLY A 25 18.81 10.66 1.59
N ASP A 26 19.88 10.54 0.83
CA ASP A 26 21.17 11.21 1.12
C ASP A 26 21.08 12.73 1.08
N VAL A 27 20.17 13.26 0.28
CA VAL A 27 19.95 14.71 0.11
C VAL A 27 18.57 15.19 0.60
N GLY A 28 17.82 14.35 1.33
CA GLY A 28 16.52 14.71 1.89
C GLY A 28 15.39 14.90 0.86
N GLU A 29 15.54 14.38 -0.35
CA GLU A 29 14.58 14.59 -1.46
C GLU A 29 13.48 13.54 -1.58
N GLN A 30 13.50 12.49 -0.74
CA GLN A 30 12.60 11.36 -0.84
C GLN A 30 11.68 11.20 0.37
N GLY A 31 10.63 10.41 0.19
CA GLY A 31 9.72 9.94 1.24
C GLY A 31 8.31 10.49 1.15
N ALA A 32 7.34 9.63 1.47
CA ALA A 32 5.92 9.97 1.43
C ALA A 32 5.58 11.21 2.26
N TYR A 33 6.19 11.35 3.46
CA TYR A 33 5.99 12.52 4.29
C TYR A 33 6.36 13.82 3.57
N ARG A 34 7.51 13.84 2.86
CA ARG A 34 7.96 15.04 2.10
C ARG A 34 6.93 15.43 1.04
N THR A 35 6.48 14.45 0.25
CA THR A 35 5.48 14.67 -0.82
C THR A 35 4.16 15.19 -0.26
N ASP A 36 3.68 14.58 0.83
CA ASP A 36 2.42 14.97 1.45
C ASP A 36 2.56 16.36 2.14
N ALA A 37 3.67 16.61 2.84
CA ALA A 37 3.95 17.92 3.46
C ALA A 37 4.09 19.03 2.41
N GLU A 38 4.77 18.79 1.28
CA GLU A 38 4.89 19.76 0.20
C GLU A 38 3.51 20.13 -0.37
N ARG A 39 2.66 19.14 -0.61
CA ARG A 39 1.30 19.39 -1.10
C ARG A 39 0.52 20.28 -0.12
N GLU A 40 0.59 19.96 1.19
CA GLU A 40 -0.17 20.70 2.20
C GLU A 40 0.41 22.12 2.42
N LEU A 41 1.73 22.29 2.41
CA LEU A 41 2.36 23.62 2.48
C LEU A 41 1.97 24.51 1.29
N ARG A 42 1.95 23.94 0.07
CA ARG A 42 1.49 24.68 -1.12
C ARG A 42 0.00 25.01 -1.05
N ARG A 43 -0.83 24.12 -0.44
CA ARG A 43 -2.24 24.39 -0.17
C ARG A 43 -2.42 25.54 0.81
N PHE A 44 -1.71 25.51 1.92
CA PHE A 44 -1.72 26.57 2.93
C PHE A 44 -1.30 27.92 2.35
N HIS A 45 -0.20 27.94 1.59
CA HIS A 45 0.27 29.18 0.95
C HIS A 45 -0.77 29.77 -0.02
N ARG A 46 -1.37 28.95 -0.91
CA ARG A 46 -2.45 29.43 -1.80
C ARG A 46 -3.66 29.94 -1.01
N TRP A 47 -4.02 29.26 0.07
CA TRP A 47 -5.11 29.70 0.94
C TRP A 47 -4.80 31.05 1.59
N CYS A 48 -3.60 31.29 2.06
CA CYS A 48 -3.16 32.58 2.58
C CYS A 48 -3.24 33.72 1.54
N LEU A 49 -3.05 33.40 0.26
CA LEU A 49 -3.18 34.35 -0.86
C LEU A 49 -4.64 34.53 -1.36
N GLY A 50 -5.64 33.98 -0.70
CA GLY A 50 -7.03 34.01 -1.15
C GLY A 50 -7.30 33.21 -2.44
N GLN A 51 -6.35 32.39 -2.88
CA GLN A 51 -6.47 31.57 -4.08
C GLN A 51 -7.17 30.25 -3.75
N THR A 52 -7.80 29.63 -4.75
CA THR A 52 -8.43 28.31 -4.63
C THR A 52 -7.39 27.29 -4.16
N ALA A 53 -7.52 26.79 -2.96
CA ALA A 53 -6.51 25.93 -2.34
C ALA A 53 -6.49 24.53 -2.93
N ASP A 54 -7.65 24.04 -3.44
CA ASP A 54 -7.78 22.76 -4.11
C ASP A 54 -8.79 22.87 -5.26
N PRO A 55 -8.37 22.67 -6.53
CA PRO A 55 -9.28 22.72 -7.68
C PRO A 55 -10.35 21.61 -7.67
N ALA A 56 -10.14 20.53 -6.91
CA ALA A 56 -11.05 19.39 -6.85
C ALA A 56 -12.05 19.41 -5.70
N ASN A 57 -11.79 20.22 -4.63
CA ASN A 57 -12.63 20.26 -3.44
C ASN A 57 -12.74 21.68 -2.87
N ALA A 58 -13.95 22.17 -2.78
CA ALA A 58 -14.40 23.39 -2.08
C ALA A 58 -13.50 24.62 -2.26
N SER A 59 -13.92 25.55 -3.06
CA SER A 59 -13.41 26.93 -3.03
C SER A 59 -13.51 27.47 -1.60
N PRO A 60 -12.52 28.27 -1.15
CA PRO A 60 -12.71 29.10 0.04
C PRO A 60 -14.06 29.83 -0.08
N PRO A 61 -14.72 30.19 1.03
CA PRO A 61 -15.93 31.00 0.95
C PRO A 61 -15.70 32.17 0.01
N GLU A 62 -16.68 32.53 -0.83
CA GLU A 62 -16.57 33.66 -1.79
C GLU A 62 -16.13 34.98 -1.12
N SER A 63 -16.23 35.06 0.20
CA SER A 63 -15.81 36.20 1.04
C SER A 63 -14.37 36.12 1.54
N TRP A 64 -13.60 35.02 1.26
CA TRP A 64 -12.24 34.90 1.75
C TRP A 64 -11.27 35.64 0.83
N ALA A 65 -10.73 36.76 1.31
CA ALA A 65 -9.80 37.61 0.58
C ALA A 65 -8.31 37.21 0.73
N GLY A 66 -8.03 36.19 1.55
CA GLY A 66 -6.65 35.83 1.93
C GLY A 66 -6.22 36.49 3.23
N VAL A 67 -4.98 36.18 3.64
CA VAL A 67 -4.31 36.79 4.82
C VAL A 67 -3.65 38.11 4.44
N VAL A 68 -3.25 38.25 3.18
CA VAL A 68 -2.55 39.41 2.63
C VAL A 68 -3.18 39.94 1.35
N ASP A 69 -3.16 41.26 1.15
CA ASP A 69 -3.55 41.93 -0.10
C ASP A 69 -2.39 41.94 -1.11
N GLY A 70 -1.90 40.74 -1.48
CA GLY A 70 -0.74 40.65 -2.39
C GLY A 70 -0.43 39.20 -2.77
N ASP A 71 0.71 39.03 -3.43
CA ASP A 71 1.20 37.75 -3.97
C ASP A 71 2.33 37.13 -3.12
N THR A 72 2.64 37.69 -1.98
CA THR A 72 3.71 37.23 -1.11
C THR A 72 3.25 37.18 0.34
N VAL A 73 3.26 36.02 0.95
CA VAL A 73 2.99 35.82 2.39
C VAL A 73 4.32 35.76 3.14
N ARG A 74 4.47 36.57 4.19
CA ARG A 74 5.67 36.64 5.03
C ARG A 74 5.40 36.04 6.40
N PHE A 75 6.45 35.74 7.15
CA PHE A 75 6.29 35.26 8.53
C PHE A 75 5.65 36.28 9.47
N GLU A 76 5.80 37.58 9.19
CA GLU A 76 5.14 38.66 9.96
C GLU A 76 3.61 38.68 9.78
N ASP A 77 3.10 38.11 8.70
CA ASP A 77 1.67 38.01 8.42
C ASP A 77 1.03 36.82 9.18
N LEU A 78 1.83 35.96 9.80
CA LEU A 78 1.35 34.76 10.48
C LEU A 78 1.21 34.99 11.98
N ASP A 79 0.05 34.69 12.50
CA ASP A 79 -0.25 34.66 13.93
C ASP A 79 -1.19 33.47 14.26
N THR A 80 -1.59 33.34 15.51
CA THR A 80 -2.48 32.29 15.98
C THR A 80 -3.84 32.29 15.24
N THR A 81 -4.33 33.51 14.86
CA THR A 81 -5.62 33.65 14.16
C THR A 81 -5.58 33.02 12.77
N VAL A 82 -4.47 33.24 12.04
CA VAL A 82 -4.27 32.62 10.70
C VAL A 82 -4.35 31.10 10.78
N PHE A 83 -3.73 30.48 11.78
CA PHE A 83 -3.77 29.03 11.94
C PHE A 83 -5.14 28.55 12.41
N SER A 84 -5.85 29.30 13.24
CA SER A 84 -7.24 29.04 13.65
C SER A 84 -8.18 29.06 12.45
N ASP A 85 -8.08 30.09 11.60
CA ASP A 85 -8.92 30.23 10.40
C ASP A 85 -8.62 29.12 9.37
N TYR A 86 -7.34 28.73 9.22
CA TYR A 86 -6.98 27.61 8.37
C TYR A 86 -7.50 26.26 8.92
N ALA A 87 -7.44 26.05 10.23
CA ALA A 87 -8.05 24.86 10.88
C ALA A 87 -9.57 24.80 10.62
N ARG A 88 -10.26 25.93 10.74
CA ARG A 88 -11.70 26.05 10.42
C ARG A 88 -11.99 25.78 8.95
N TYR A 89 -11.17 26.32 8.04
CA TYR A 89 -11.26 26.02 6.61
C TYR A 89 -11.16 24.52 6.33
N LEU A 90 -10.15 23.84 6.88
CA LEU A 90 -10.00 22.40 6.70
C LEU A 90 -11.20 21.63 7.27
N SER A 91 -11.68 22.01 8.46
CA SER A 91 -12.80 21.35 9.16
C SER A 91 -14.12 21.48 8.41
N THR A 92 -14.30 22.57 7.65
CA THR A 92 -15.53 22.82 6.86
C THR A 92 -15.42 22.36 5.40
N SER A 93 -14.25 21.86 4.97
CA SER A 93 -14.01 21.44 3.58
C SER A 93 -14.53 20.04 3.23
N GLY A 94 -15.28 19.39 4.11
CA GLY A 94 -15.90 18.08 3.86
C GLY A 94 -14.94 16.88 3.99
N TYR A 95 -13.74 17.10 4.49
CA TYR A 95 -12.79 16.00 4.79
C TYR A 95 -13.21 15.25 6.07
N ALA A 96 -12.86 13.95 6.13
CA ALA A 96 -12.96 13.19 7.37
C ALA A 96 -12.03 13.77 8.46
N ALA A 97 -12.47 13.72 9.73
CA ALA A 97 -11.72 14.28 10.87
C ALA A 97 -10.23 13.89 10.89
N GLY A 98 -9.92 12.60 10.73
CA GLY A 98 -8.53 12.12 10.67
C GLY A 98 -7.70 12.71 9.51
N THR A 99 -8.35 13.05 8.39
CA THR A 99 -7.72 13.71 7.24
C THR A 99 -7.41 15.16 7.56
N VAL A 100 -8.37 15.90 8.15
CA VAL A 100 -8.18 17.29 8.62
C VAL A 100 -7.01 17.37 9.57
N LEU A 101 -6.99 16.53 10.61
CA LEU A 101 -5.91 16.46 11.59
C LEU A 101 -4.55 16.17 10.96
N THR A 102 -4.51 15.27 9.97
CA THR A 102 -3.26 14.95 9.25
C THR A 102 -2.77 16.12 8.43
N TYR A 103 -3.64 16.81 7.70
CA TYR A 103 -3.29 17.97 6.89
C TYR A 103 -2.79 19.13 7.77
N TYR A 104 -3.52 19.43 8.84
CA TYR A 104 -3.10 20.44 9.80
C TYR A 104 -1.75 20.10 10.45
N ALA A 105 -1.51 18.83 10.79
CA ALA A 105 -0.26 18.38 11.41
C ALA A 105 0.98 18.67 10.54
N HIS A 106 0.86 18.61 9.20
CA HIS A 106 1.96 19.00 8.30
C HIS A 106 2.29 20.49 8.45
N ILE A 107 1.26 21.34 8.52
CA ILE A 107 1.43 22.80 8.69
C ILE A 107 1.98 23.13 10.08
N ALA A 108 1.43 22.49 11.11
CA ALA A 108 1.94 22.64 12.47
C ALA A 108 3.41 22.20 12.59
N SER A 109 3.80 21.11 11.94
CA SER A 109 5.19 20.65 11.92
C SER A 109 6.14 21.66 11.26
N TRP A 110 5.71 22.31 10.16
CA TRP A 110 6.47 23.39 9.52
C TRP A 110 6.53 24.65 10.40
N CYS A 111 5.41 25.04 11.02
CA CYS A 111 5.38 26.17 11.96
C CYS A 111 6.35 25.96 13.14
N GLY A 112 6.36 24.74 13.74
CA GLY A 112 7.32 24.39 14.79
C GLY A 112 8.78 24.42 14.34
N TRP A 113 9.05 23.95 13.11
CA TRP A 113 10.38 24.07 12.51
C TRP A 113 10.76 25.53 12.29
N SER A 114 9.85 26.37 11.79
CA SER A 114 10.07 27.82 11.58
C SER A 114 10.36 28.55 12.89
N HIS A 115 9.67 28.20 13.98
CA HIS A 115 9.98 28.69 15.31
C HIS A 115 11.38 28.24 15.76
N ALA A 116 11.72 26.98 15.64
CA ALA A 116 13.05 26.44 16.00
C ALA A 116 14.19 27.08 15.17
N GLN A 117 13.88 27.49 13.93
CA GLN A 117 14.82 28.20 13.05
C GLN A 117 14.88 29.72 13.33
N GLY A 118 13.99 30.27 14.16
CA GLY A 118 13.97 31.69 14.53
C GLY A 118 13.30 32.61 13.51
N TYR A 119 12.44 32.12 12.63
CA TYR A 119 11.62 32.92 11.71
C TYR A 119 10.42 33.55 12.42
N ILE A 120 9.85 32.86 13.41
CA ILE A 120 8.73 33.33 14.24
C ILE A 120 9.04 33.15 15.72
N PRO A 121 8.47 34.02 16.61
CA PRO A 121 8.81 34.03 18.02
C PRO A 121 8.23 32.84 18.82
N ARG A 122 7.17 32.18 18.32
CA ARG A 122 6.49 31.08 19.01
C ARG A 122 5.79 30.17 18.02
N HIS A 123 5.37 28.99 18.49
CA HIS A 123 4.73 27.98 17.68
C HIS A 123 3.22 28.21 17.59
N TYR A 124 2.81 29.22 16.80
CA TYR A 124 1.41 29.63 16.66
C TYR A 124 0.42 28.48 16.39
N ALA A 125 0.77 27.55 15.50
CA ALA A 125 -0.13 26.44 15.11
C ALA A 125 -0.40 25.41 16.22
N ARG A 126 0.24 25.53 17.40
CA ARG A 126 0.01 24.66 18.57
C ARG A 126 -0.56 25.43 19.75
N GLU A 127 -0.91 26.67 19.59
CA GLU A 127 -1.66 27.39 20.60
C GLU A 127 -3.11 26.90 20.62
N SER A 128 -3.74 26.87 21.80
CA SER A 128 -5.11 26.34 21.96
C SER A 128 -6.10 26.94 20.97
N ASP A 129 -6.07 28.27 20.83
CA ASP A 129 -6.98 28.99 19.94
C ASP A 129 -6.81 28.62 18.47
N ALA A 130 -5.60 28.16 18.07
CA ALA A 130 -5.33 27.67 16.72
C ALA A 130 -5.85 26.24 16.49
N GLU A 131 -5.87 25.42 17.53
CA GLU A 131 -6.35 24.03 17.46
C GLU A 131 -7.86 23.88 17.76
N ASP A 132 -8.47 24.85 18.46
CA ASP A 132 -9.89 24.82 18.82
C ASP A 132 -10.85 24.51 17.65
N PRO A 133 -10.64 25.01 16.40
CA PRO A 133 -11.53 24.68 15.29
C PRO A 133 -11.32 23.28 14.69
N LEU A 134 -10.28 22.56 15.11
CA LEU A 134 -10.02 21.21 14.61
C LEU A 134 -11.09 20.24 15.12
N PRO A 135 -11.50 19.25 14.32
CA PRO A 135 -12.43 18.24 14.78
C PRO A 135 -11.77 17.39 15.88
N GLU A 136 -12.60 16.98 16.84
CA GLU A 136 -12.18 15.96 17.78
C GLU A 136 -11.77 14.69 17.02
N ASN A 137 -10.68 14.08 17.45
CA ASN A 137 -10.33 12.77 16.98
C ASN A 137 -11.14 11.76 17.81
N ASP A 138 -12.35 11.45 17.36
CA ASP A 138 -13.20 10.45 18.02
C ASP A 138 -12.54 9.08 18.16
N GLY A 139 -11.28 8.98 17.70
CA GLY A 139 -10.56 7.73 17.62
C GLY A 139 -11.29 6.74 16.70
N ARG A 140 -10.57 5.88 16.06
CA ARG A 140 -11.21 4.72 15.42
C ARG A 140 -11.58 3.75 16.52
N ARG A 141 -12.83 3.31 16.55
CA ARG A 141 -13.23 2.25 17.48
C ARG A 141 -12.38 1.01 17.16
N PRO A 142 -11.90 0.30 18.19
CA PRO A 142 -11.27 -0.99 17.98
C PRO A 142 -12.22 -1.89 17.17
N GLY A 143 -11.74 -2.45 16.06
CA GLY A 143 -12.57 -3.27 15.17
C GLY A 143 -13.18 -2.55 13.96
N ASP A 144 -13.23 -1.20 13.92
CA ASP A 144 -13.78 -0.44 12.76
C ASP A 144 -12.96 -0.60 11.46
N GLN A 145 -11.78 -1.18 11.56
CA GLN A 145 -10.92 -1.37 10.38
C GLN A 145 -11.10 -2.78 9.86
N GLN A 146 -11.28 -2.90 8.54
CA GLN A 146 -11.39 -4.21 7.91
C GLN A 146 -10.30 -5.18 8.37
N SER A 147 -10.71 -6.35 8.84
CA SER A 147 -9.88 -7.51 9.13
C SER A 147 -10.37 -8.69 8.28
N TRP A 148 -9.47 -9.48 7.71
CA TRP A 148 -9.89 -10.69 7.00
C TRP A 148 -10.25 -11.77 8.01
N GLU A 149 -11.52 -12.03 8.14
CA GLU A 149 -11.99 -13.18 8.89
C GLU A 149 -11.59 -14.50 8.21
N PRO A 150 -11.59 -15.62 8.92
CA PRO A 150 -11.28 -16.92 8.33
C PRO A 150 -12.09 -17.23 7.07
N ILE A 151 -13.40 -16.90 7.06
CA ILE A 151 -14.27 -17.14 5.91
C ILE A 151 -13.89 -16.30 4.68
N HIS A 152 -13.47 -15.05 4.88
CA HIS A 152 -12.99 -14.20 3.79
C HIS A 152 -11.71 -14.79 3.15
N ARG A 153 -10.80 -15.26 4.00
CA ARG A 153 -9.55 -15.91 3.58
C ARG A 153 -9.83 -17.18 2.79
N ASP A 154 -10.69 -18.03 3.30
CA ASP A 154 -11.02 -19.31 2.66
C ASP A 154 -11.67 -19.10 1.30
N LEU A 155 -12.62 -18.17 1.19
CA LEU A 155 -13.30 -17.88 -0.08
C LEU A 155 -12.33 -17.39 -1.16
N ILE A 156 -11.51 -16.40 -0.84
CA ILE A 156 -10.61 -15.80 -1.84
C ILE A 156 -9.50 -16.79 -2.24
N THR A 157 -8.96 -17.58 -1.29
CA THR A 157 -7.94 -18.58 -1.62
C THR A 157 -8.51 -19.71 -2.47
N GLN A 158 -9.67 -20.27 -2.14
CA GLN A 158 -10.35 -21.28 -2.97
C GLN A 158 -10.67 -20.77 -4.37
N PHE A 159 -11.06 -19.49 -4.47
CA PHE A 159 -11.34 -18.87 -5.75
C PHE A 159 -10.09 -18.80 -6.64
N VAL A 160 -8.96 -18.30 -6.12
CA VAL A 160 -7.73 -18.19 -6.91
C VAL A 160 -7.11 -19.56 -7.21
N ASP A 161 -7.27 -20.54 -6.30
CA ASP A 161 -6.81 -21.94 -6.51
C ASP A 161 -7.52 -22.57 -7.69
N ARG A 162 -8.84 -22.44 -7.76
CA ARG A 162 -9.63 -22.94 -8.89
C ARG A 162 -9.19 -22.32 -10.21
N ARG A 163 -8.99 -21.00 -10.25
CA ARG A 163 -8.53 -20.29 -11.46
C ARG A 163 -7.15 -20.74 -11.92
N VAL A 164 -6.26 -21.04 -10.98
CA VAL A 164 -4.95 -21.61 -11.33
C VAL A 164 -5.11 -23.01 -11.92
N SER A 165 -5.93 -23.86 -11.31
CA SER A 165 -6.21 -25.20 -11.85
C SER A 165 -6.75 -25.14 -13.28
N GLU A 166 -7.77 -24.32 -13.51
CA GLU A 166 -8.39 -24.12 -14.82
C GLU A 166 -7.35 -23.64 -15.87
N ALA A 167 -6.45 -22.73 -15.50
CA ALA A 167 -5.42 -22.22 -16.41
C ALA A 167 -4.37 -23.29 -16.75
N PHE A 168 -3.98 -24.14 -15.79
CA PHE A 168 -3.06 -25.25 -16.06
C PHE A 168 -3.71 -26.36 -16.88
N ASP A 169 -4.99 -26.65 -16.66
CA ASP A 169 -5.74 -27.61 -17.46
C ASP A 169 -5.82 -27.13 -18.92
N ALA A 170 -6.12 -25.85 -19.13
CA ALA A 170 -6.11 -25.24 -20.46
C ALA A 170 -4.73 -25.26 -21.12
N LEU A 171 -3.67 -24.95 -20.37
CA LEU A 171 -2.29 -25.03 -20.87
C LEU A 171 -1.87 -26.46 -21.23
N GLY A 172 -2.25 -27.42 -20.39
CA GLY A 172 -1.95 -28.85 -20.58
C GLY A 172 -2.68 -29.48 -21.75
N ALA A 173 -3.86 -28.95 -22.13
CA ALA A 173 -4.63 -29.42 -23.27
C ALA A 173 -4.01 -29.05 -24.64
N ILE A 174 -3.03 -28.13 -24.68
CA ILE A 174 -2.38 -27.70 -25.92
C ILE A 174 -1.12 -28.53 -26.16
N ASP A 175 -1.18 -29.45 -27.10
CA ASP A 175 -0.03 -30.25 -27.56
C ASP A 175 0.55 -29.61 -28.82
N VAL A 176 1.80 -29.08 -28.69
CA VAL A 176 2.51 -28.45 -29.82
C VAL A 176 3.42 -29.48 -30.45
N PRO A 177 3.27 -29.74 -31.78
CA PRO A 177 4.20 -30.61 -32.49
C PRO A 177 5.64 -30.13 -32.37
N GLN A 178 6.60 -31.04 -32.20
CA GLN A 178 8.02 -30.69 -32.01
C GLN A 178 8.58 -29.80 -33.13
N ALA A 179 8.08 -29.96 -34.35
CA ALA A 179 8.49 -29.16 -35.52
C ALA A 179 8.03 -27.69 -35.44
N GLU A 180 7.04 -27.40 -34.60
CA GLU A 180 6.45 -26.06 -34.42
C GLU A 180 6.89 -25.38 -33.12
N HIS A 181 7.70 -26.06 -32.30
CA HIS A 181 8.24 -25.46 -31.10
C HIS A 181 9.18 -24.31 -31.43
N GLY A 182 8.90 -23.12 -30.88
CA GLY A 182 9.68 -21.91 -31.09
C GLY A 182 9.39 -21.21 -32.42
N ASP A 183 8.44 -21.71 -33.22
CA ASP A 183 8.05 -21.06 -34.46
C ASP A 183 7.02 -19.93 -34.19
N PRO A 184 7.40 -18.65 -34.32
CA PRO A 184 6.51 -17.53 -34.08
C PRO A 184 5.36 -17.43 -35.10
N GLU A 185 5.41 -18.15 -36.24
CA GLU A 185 4.33 -18.19 -37.22
C GLU A 185 3.32 -19.32 -36.94
N SER A 186 3.64 -20.26 -36.07
CA SER A 186 2.74 -21.35 -35.67
C SER A 186 1.63 -20.85 -34.76
N GLU A 187 0.39 -20.96 -35.19
CA GLU A 187 -0.79 -20.60 -34.40
C GLU A 187 -0.92 -21.43 -33.11
N ILE A 188 -0.58 -22.71 -33.16
CA ILE A 188 -0.63 -23.58 -31.98
C ILE A 188 0.45 -23.22 -30.97
N TRP A 189 1.64 -22.85 -31.43
CA TRP A 189 2.70 -22.34 -30.57
C TRP A 189 2.27 -21.03 -29.90
N GLN A 190 1.78 -20.05 -30.67
CA GLN A 190 1.26 -18.78 -30.14
C GLN A 190 0.15 -19.03 -29.10
N THR A 191 -0.76 -19.96 -29.38
CA THR A 191 -1.86 -20.30 -28.47
C THR A 191 -1.31 -20.87 -27.15
N LYS A 192 -0.29 -21.71 -27.20
CA LYS A 192 0.40 -22.22 -26.01
C LYS A 192 1.08 -21.13 -25.22
N GLN A 193 1.73 -20.16 -25.88
CA GLN A 193 2.38 -19.04 -25.17
C GLN A 193 1.35 -18.11 -24.50
N ARG A 194 0.19 -17.90 -25.12
CA ARG A 194 -0.92 -17.15 -24.48
C ARG A 194 -1.48 -17.90 -23.27
N ALA A 195 -1.67 -19.21 -23.36
CA ALA A 195 -2.11 -20.02 -22.22
C ALA A 195 -1.07 -20.06 -21.09
N ARG A 196 0.24 -20.13 -21.43
CA ARG A 196 1.33 -20.03 -20.46
C ARG A 196 1.33 -18.68 -19.73
N PHE A 197 1.11 -17.60 -20.45
CA PHE A 197 0.99 -16.26 -19.86
C PHE A 197 -0.26 -16.15 -18.96
N ASP A 198 -1.40 -16.72 -19.35
CA ASP A 198 -2.59 -16.76 -18.49
C ASP A 198 -2.31 -17.55 -17.20
N ALA A 199 -1.71 -18.73 -17.31
CA ALA A 199 -1.30 -19.51 -16.14
C ALA A 199 -0.35 -18.70 -15.21
N TYR A 200 0.62 -17.98 -15.77
CA TYR A 200 1.47 -17.07 -15.02
C TYR A 200 0.67 -15.99 -14.29
N GLN A 201 -0.26 -15.35 -14.99
CA GLN A 201 -1.11 -14.31 -14.39
C GLN A 201 -1.94 -14.88 -13.23
N ARG A 202 -2.52 -16.08 -13.36
CA ARG A 202 -3.28 -16.73 -12.28
C ARG A 202 -2.39 -17.12 -11.12
N CYS A 203 -1.19 -17.65 -11.37
CA CYS A 203 -0.22 -17.93 -10.31
C CYS A 203 0.23 -16.68 -9.58
N ARG A 204 0.43 -15.55 -10.29
CA ARG A 204 0.76 -14.27 -9.67
C ARG A 204 -0.38 -13.78 -8.76
N GLU A 205 -1.63 -13.85 -9.23
CA GLU A 205 -2.81 -13.50 -8.45
C GLU A 205 -2.94 -14.39 -7.21
N GLN A 206 -2.77 -15.71 -7.37
CA GLN A 206 -2.76 -16.66 -6.26
C GLN A 206 -1.66 -16.34 -5.24
N ALA A 207 -0.42 -16.19 -5.69
CA ALA A 207 0.71 -15.87 -4.83
C ALA A 207 0.50 -14.55 -4.07
N LEU A 208 -0.04 -13.52 -4.73
CA LEU A 208 -0.39 -12.24 -4.10
C LEU A 208 -1.42 -12.42 -2.98
N VAL A 209 -2.51 -13.13 -3.25
CA VAL A 209 -3.56 -13.41 -2.26
C VAL A 209 -2.99 -14.17 -1.07
N TYR A 210 -2.19 -15.22 -1.30
CA TYR A 210 -1.60 -16.01 -0.23
C TYR A 210 -0.59 -15.25 0.62
N VAL A 211 0.23 -14.40 0.00
CA VAL A 211 1.14 -13.52 0.75
C VAL A 211 0.35 -12.57 1.65
N VAL A 212 -0.71 -11.93 1.14
CA VAL A 212 -1.56 -11.03 1.93
C VAL A 212 -2.29 -11.80 3.04
N ALA A 213 -2.82 -12.99 2.73
CA ALA A 213 -3.66 -13.77 3.63
C ALA A 213 -2.91 -14.36 4.84
N TYR A 214 -1.60 -14.67 4.69
CA TYR A 214 -0.90 -15.50 5.67
C TYR A 214 0.40 -14.92 6.22
N THR A 215 1.07 -13.97 5.53
CA THR A 215 2.39 -13.49 6.00
C THR A 215 2.33 -12.32 6.98
N GLY A 216 1.22 -11.58 6.98
CA GLY A 216 1.14 -10.34 7.75
C GLY A 216 2.08 -9.23 7.29
N LEU A 217 2.70 -9.33 6.11
CA LEU A 217 3.54 -8.27 5.53
C LEU A 217 2.73 -7.01 5.20
N ARG A 218 3.37 -5.85 5.34
CA ARG A 218 2.78 -4.60 4.82
C ARG A 218 2.93 -4.54 3.30
N GLY A 219 1.95 -4.01 2.58
CA GLY A 219 2.03 -3.89 1.12
C GLY A 219 3.34 -3.27 0.63
N SER A 220 3.85 -2.23 1.31
CA SER A 220 5.12 -1.58 0.97
C SER A 220 6.39 -2.40 1.31
N GLU A 221 6.26 -3.56 1.94
CA GLU A 221 7.38 -4.45 2.26
C GLU A 221 7.62 -5.47 1.15
N PHE A 222 6.61 -5.79 0.34
CA PHE A 222 6.75 -6.76 -0.75
C PHE A 222 6.34 -6.24 -2.13
N LEU A 223 5.67 -5.08 -2.20
CA LEU A 223 5.29 -4.39 -3.43
C LEU A 223 6.04 -3.07 -3.57
N SER A 224 6.05 -2.51 -4.77
CA SER A 224 6.63 -1.18 -5.00
C SER A 224 5.80 -0.08 -4.33
N ALA A 225 6.49 0.81 -3.63
CA ALA A 225 5.93 2.03 -3.08
C ALA A 225 6.36 3.22 -3.97
N PRO A 226 5.51 3.72 -4.87
CA PRO A 226 5.91 4.66 -5.94
C PRO A 226 6.47 6.00 -5.43
N LYS A 227 6.24 6.34 -4.17
CA LYS A 227 6.74 7.57 -3.54
C LYS A 227 8.15 7.43 -2.93
N GLU A 228 8.76 6.25 -2.99
CA GLU A 228 10.08 5.97 -2.43
C GLU A 228 10.93 5.21 -3.45
N ASP A 229 11.97 5.87 -3.98
CA ASP A 229 12.90 5.27 -4.95
C ASP A 229 14.13 4.66 -4.24
N ARG A 230 13.91 3.90 -3.17
CA ARG A 230 14.97 3.22 -2.43
C ARG A 230 14.97 1.74 -2.70
N GLU A 231 16.18 1.16 -2.70
CA GLU A 231 16.32 -0.29 -2.63
C GLU A 231 15.49 -0.82 -1.45
N GLY A 232 14.73 -1.89 -1.68
CA GLY A 232 13.81 -2.44 -0.68
C GLY A 232 12.41 -1.80 -0.65
N ARG A 233 12.17 -0.70 -1.41
CA ARG A 233 10.83 -0.13 -1.64
C ARG A 233 10.33 -0.36 -3.07
N ASN A 234 11.13 -1.02 -3.89
CA ASN A 234 10.82 -1.40 -5.26
C ASN A 234 10.34 -2.86 -5.39
N GLY A 235 9.64 -3.37 -4.37
CA GLY A 235 9.18 -4.76 -4.31
C GLY A 235 10.31 -5.75 -4.02
N ILE A 236 9.96 -6.88 -3.40
CA ILE A 236 10.88 -8.00 -3.18
C ILE A 236 11.27 -8.65 -4.49
N ARG A 237 12.49 -9.21 -4.54
CA ARG A 237 13.02 -9.94 -5.66
C ARG A 237 13.02 -11.45 -5.38
N TRP A 238 13.10 -12.28 -6.40
CA TRP A 238 13.19 -13.72 -6.21
C TRP A 238 14.46 -14.15 -5.43
N ARG A 239 15.53 -13.37 -5.49
CA ARG A 239 16.74 -13.58 -4.68
C ARG A 239 16.50 -13.37 -3.17
N ASP A 240 15.46 -12.62 -2.79
CA ASP A 240 15.13 -12.31 -1.40
C ASP A 240 14.24 -13.40 -0.76
N VAL A 241 13.78 -14.38 -1.56
CA VAL A 241 12.92 -15.49 -1.13
C VAL A 241 13.77 -16.74 -0.91
N SER A 242 13.74 -17.27 0.32
CA SER A 242 14.34 -18.56 0.67
C SER A 242 13.26 -19.60 0.94
N PHE A 243 13.05 -20.49 -0.03
CA PHE A 243 12.13 -21.62 0.16
C PHE A 243 12.69 -22.67 1.13
N ALA A 244 14.01 -22.74 1.29
CA ALA A 244 14.65 -23.67 2.21
C ALA A 244 14.46 -23.26 3.68
N ASP A 245 14.56 -21.94 3.94
CA ASP A 245 14.42 -21.36 5.27
C ASP A 245 13.01 -20.89 5.58
N SER A 246 12.08 -21.05 4.63
CA SER A 246 10.69 -20.55 4.74
C SER A 246 10.65 -19.07 5.15
N SER A 247 11.49 -18.26 4.50
CA SER A 247 11.66 -16.83 4.83
C SER A 247 11.74 -15.95 3.58
N VAL A 248 11.52 -14.66 3.79
CA VAL A 248 11.73 -13.62 2.79
C VAL A 248 12.40 -12.41 3.44
N THR A 249 13.45 -11.90 2.81
CA THR A 249 14.11 -10.67 3.25
C THR A 249 13.33 -9.45 2.78
N VAL A 250 12.90 -8.59 3.71
CA VAL A 250 12.10 -7.41 3.44
C VAL A 250 12.67 -6.16 4.09
N PHE A 251 12.43 -5.00 3.49
CA PHE A 251 12.82 -3.72 4.05
C PHE A 251 11.70 -3.16 4.93
N ARG A 252 11.91 -3.15 6.24
CA ARG A 252 10.90 -2.76 7.24
C ARG A 252 10.70 -1.24 7.35
N LYS A 253 9.62 -0.83 8.03
CA LYS A 253 9.32 0.58 8.31
C LYS A 253 10.45 1.27 9.08
N GLY A 254 11.16 0.53 9.97
CA GLY A 254 12.34 0.99 10.70
C GLY A 254 13.58 1.29 9.85
N ARG A 255 13.52 1.10 8.53
CA ARG A 255 14.62 1.27 7.56
C ARG A 255 15.76 0.27 7.72
N GLU A 256 15.43 -0.94 8.05
CA GLU A 256 16.34 -2.07 8.18
C GLU A 256 15.83 -3.27 7.40
N TRP A 257 16.77 -4.05 6.88
CA TRP A 257 16.47 -5.33 6.26
C TRP A 257 16.25 -6.37 7.35
N LYS A 258 15.15 -7.10 7.28
CA LYS A 258 14.83 -8.19 8.20
C LYS A 258 14.23 -9.36 7.45
N GLU A 259 14.39 -10.53 7.99
CA GLU A 259 13.67 -11.72 7.56
C GLU A 259 12.24 -11.70 8.08
N ALA A 260 11.31 -12.07 7.21
CA ALA A 260 9.93 -12.34 7.56
C ALA A 260 9.60 -13.81 7.22
N SER A 261 8.72 -14.41 8.01
CA SER A 261 8.32 -15.80 7.81
C SER A 261 7.40 -15.97 6.61
N LEU A 262 7.63 -17.03 5.84
CA LEU A 262 6.72 -17.54 4.82
C LEU A 262 6.06 -18.82 5.37
N PRO A 263 4.82 -18.73 5.89
CA PRO A 263 4.10 -19.92 6.36
C PRO A 263 3.89 -20.93 5.24
N GLU A 264 3.78 -22.18 5.61
CA GLU A 264 3.66 -23.31 4.69
C GLU A 264 2.58 -23.12 3.60
N PRO A 265 1.37 -22.57 3.88
CA PRO A 265 0.40 -22.30 2.83
C PRO A 265 0.89 -21.39 1.68
N VAL A 266 1.87 -20.50 1.95
CA VAL A 266 2.41 -19.54 0.98
C VAL A 266 3.48 -20.18 0.09
N ILE A 267 4.18 -21.18 0.58
CA ILE A 267 5.34 -21.78 -0.11
C ILE A 267 4.95 -22.39 -1.46
N THR A 268 3.90 -23.22 -1.48
CA THR A 268 3.46 -23.91 -2.70
C THR A 268 3.00 -22.93 -3.79
N PRO A 269 2.12 -21.94 -3.51
CA PRO A 269 1.76 -20.92 -4.49
C PRO A 269 2.95 -20.12 -5.02
N LEU A 270 3.86 -19.67 -4.16
CA LEU A 270 5.05 -18.93 -4.59
C LEU A 270 6.00 -19.77 -5.44
N ARG A 271 6.22 -21.04 -5.09
CA ARG A 271 7.08 -21.94 -5.86
C ARG A 271 6.50 -22.20 -7.25
N ARG A 272 5.22 -22.53 -7.34
CA ARG A 272 4.52 -22.69 -8.62
C ARG A 272 4.65 -21.44 -9.48
N TYR A 273 4.45 -20.28 -8.89
CA TYR A 273 4.58 -19.00 -9.58
C TYR A 273 6.00 -18.77 -10.11
N ALA A 274 7.04 -19.11 -9.33
CA ALA A 274 8.44 -19.02 -9.77
C ALA A 274 8.73 -19.94 -10.97
N GLU A 275 8.12 -21.14 -11.01
CA GLU A 275 8.41 -22.18 -12.00
C GLU A 275 7.73 -21.93 -13.36
N VAL A 276 6.63 -21.17 -13.43
CA VAL A 276 5.84 -21.01 -14.68
C VAL A 276 6.64 -20.34 -15.81
N LEU A 277 7.42 -19.31 -15.51
CA LEU A 277 8.27 -18.62 -16.49
C LEU A 277 9.76 -18.78 -16.24
N ASP A 278 10.16 -19.31 -15.07
CA ASP A 278 11.56 -19.51 -14.65
C ASP A 278 12.40 -18.23 -14.83
N VAL A 279 11.88 -17.13 -14.31
CA VAL A 279 12.48 -15.81 -14.48
C VAL A 279 13.77 -15.64 -13.63
N PRO A 280 14.69 -14.73 -14.04
CA PRO A 280 15.91 -14.47 -13.27
C PRO A 280 15.64 -14.06 -11.82
N LYS A 281 16.49 -14.49 -10.89
CA LYS A 281 16.38 -14.13 -9.45
C LYS A 281 16.44 -12.63 -9.16
N SER A 282 16.93 -11.84 -10.10
CA SER A 282 16.94 -10.37 -10.01
C SER A 282 15.58 -9.72 -10.28
N TRP A 283 14.64 -10.47 -10.86
CA TRP A 283 13.31 -9.93 -11.16
C TRP A 283 12.48 -9.73 -9.90
N PRO A 284 11.54 -8.74 -9.90
CA PRO A 284 10.55 -8.63 -8.84
C PRO A 284 9.72 -9.91 -8.73
N VAL A 285 9.40 -10.34 -7.52
CA VAL A 285 8.45 -11.44 -7.31
C VAL A 285 7.11 -11.07 -7.96
N PHE A 286 6.63 -9.86 -7.72
CA PHE A 286 5.41 -9.36 -8.36
C PHE A 286 5.76 -8.31 -9.41
N THR A 287 5.69 -8.69 -10.67
CA THR A 287 5.87 -7.78 -11.82
C THR A 287 4.57 -7.09 -12.19
N THR A 288 4.65 -5.87 -12.76
CA THR A 288 3.49 -5.26 -13.39
C THR A 288 3.10 -6.03 -14.66
N LEU A 289 1.80 -6.16 -14.93
CA LEU A 289 1.27 -6.63 -16.22
C LEU A 289 0.56 -5.50 -16.96
N HIS A 290 0.92 -4.24 -16.69
CA HIS A 290 0.42 -3.09 -17.42
C HIS A 290 0.97 -3.11 -18.84
N ARG A 291 0.09 -3.38 -19.81
CA ARG A 291 0.46 -3.62 -21.21
C ARG A 291 1.36 -2.54 -21.81
N PRO A 292 1.05 -1.22 -21.72
CA PRO A 292 1.93 -0.18 -22.27
C PRO A 292 3.33 -0.20 -21.67
N SER A 293 3.45 -0.41 -20.36
CA SER A 293 4.75 -0.49 -19.68
C SER A 293 5.59 -1.69 -20.11
N LEU A 294 4.95 -2.86 -20.28
CA LEU A 294 5.63 -4.05 -20.76
C LEU A 294 6.04 -3.91 -22.22
N ALA A 295 5.14 -3.35 -23.05
CA ALA A 295 5.38 -3.10 -24.45
C ALA A 295 6.64 -2.24 -24.69
N SER A 296 6.73 -1.07 -24.01
CA SER A 296 7.93 -0.21 -24.10
C SER A 296 9.18 -0.96 -23.61
N HIS A 297 9.08 -1.63 -22.44
CA HIS A 297 10.19 -2.36 -21.85
C HIS A 297 10.76 -3.43 -22.79
N VAL A 298 9.87 -4.23 -23.40
CA VAL A 298 10.29 -5.30 -24.33
C VAL A 298 10.84 -4.73 -25.63
N THR A 299 10.22 -3.69 -26.19
CA THR A 299 10.72 -3.04 -27.40
C THR A 299 12.14 -2.49 -27.19
N GLU A 300 12.35 -1.75 -26.10
CA GLU A 300 13.66 -1.20 -25.74
C GLU A 300 14.69 -2.32 -25.50
N GLY A 301 14.34 -3.35 -24.73
CA GLY A 301 15.24 -4.47 -24.45
C GLY A 301 15.61 -5.29 -25.67
N LEU A 302 14.69 -5.57 -26.59
CA LEU A 302 14.98 -6.28 -27.83
C LEU A 302 15.84 -5.43 -28.79
N ALA A 303 15.61 -4.11 -28.84
CA ALA A 303 16.44 -3.19 -29.61
C ALA A 303 17.88 -3.14 -29.06
N GLU A 304 18.06 -3.14 -27.73
CA GLU A 304 19.37 -3.24 -27.09
C GLU A 304 20.07 -4.58 -27.40
N CYS A 305 19.32 -5.66 -27.62
CA CYS A 305 19.83 -6.94 -28.11
C CYS A 305 20.18 -6.93 -29.61
N GLY A 306 19.95 -5.82 -30.33
CA GLY A 306 20.34 -5.64 -31.73
C GLY A 306 19.29 -6.11 -32.76
N LEU A 307 18.04 -6.34 -32.36
CA LEU A 307 16.95 -6.66 -33.27
C LEU A 307 16.43 -5.39 -33.95
N ASP A 308 16.04 -5.52 -35.22
CA ASP A 308 15.37 -4.45 -35.96
C ASP A 308 13.87 -4.36 -35.64
N ASP A 309 13.23 -3.27 -36.04
CA ASP A 309 11.83 -2.98 -35.74
C ASP A 309 10.87 -4.07 -36.29
N ASP A 310 11.15 -4.61 -37.47
CA ASP A 310 10.33 -5.66 -38.10
C ASP A 310 10.41 -6.99 -37.32
N ALA A 311 11.59 -7.33 -36.81
CA ALA A 311 11.80 -8.51 -35.97
C ALA A 311 11.10 -8.35 -34.60
N ILE A 312 11.23 -7.17 -34.00
CA ILE A 312 10.59 -6.83 -32.73
C ILE A 312 9.06 -6.93 -32.87
N GLU A 313 8.49 -6.34 -33.92
CA GLU A 313 7.03 -6.38 -34.15
C GLU A 313 6.53 -7.83 -34.35
N ARG A 314 7.27 -8.64 -35.11
CA ARG A 314 6.94 -10.06 -35.32
C ARG A 314 6.93 -10.87 -34.02
N ILE A 315 7.99 -10.74 -33.21
CA ILE A 315 8.10 -11.45 -31.93
C ILE A 315 6.96 -11.05 -30.99
N ARG A 316 6.74 -9.77 -30.80
CA ARG A 316 5.71 -9.25 -29.92
C ARG A 316 4.28 -9.52 -30.41
N GLY A 317 4.08 -9.64 -31.70
CA GLY A 317 2.82 -10.07 -32.29
C GLY A 317 2.47 -11.52 -31.99
N ALA A 318 3.49 -12.37 -31.88
CA ALA A 318 3.35 -13.81 -31.70
C ALA A 318 3.24 -14.23 -30.24
N VAL A 319 3.98 -13.57 -29.32
CA VAL A 319 4.17 -14.01 -27.93
C VAL A 319 3.89 -12.84 -26.97
N PRO A 320 3.23 -13.10 -25.81
CA PRO A 320 3.02 -12.05 -24.82
C PRO A 320 4.31 -11.41 -24.31
N ASP A 321 4.33 -10.09 -24.20
CA ASP A 321 5.52 -9.28 -23.87
C ASP A 321 6.33 -9.80 -22.66
N LEU A 322 5.66 -10.27 -21.60
CA LEU A 322 6.36 -10.79 -20.42
C LEU A 322 7.07 -12.12 -20.70
N VAL A 323 6.48 -12.96 -21.53
CA VAL A 323 7.11 -14.23 -21.95
C VAL A 323 8.33 -13.93 -22.83
N VAL A 324 8.20 -12.97 -23.74
CA VAL A 324 9.32 -12.48 -24.54
C VAL A 324 10.45 -11.96 -23.66
N ALA A 325 10.12 -11.14 -22.65
CA ALA A 325 11.13 -10.62 -21.72
C ALA A 325 11.90 -11.74 -20.98
N ALA A 326 11.18 -12.80 -20.58
CA ALA A 326 11.78 -13.94 -19.90
C ALA A 326 12.65 -14.81 -20.86
N GLU A 327 12.16 -15.08 -22.07
CA GLU A 327 12.85 -15.93 -23.05
C GLU A 327 14.09 -15.27 -23.68
N HIS A 328 14.13 -13.94 -23.70
CA HIS A 328 15.27 -13.15 -24.21
C HIS A 328 16.20 -12.63 -23.10
N ASP A 329 16.02 -13.10 -21.84
CA ASP A 329 16.83 -12.67 -20.69
C ASP A 329 16.90 -11.13 -20.52
N LEU A 330 15.81 -10.43 -20.85
CA LEU A 330 15.78 -8.98 -20.74
C LEU A 330 15.89 -8.54 -19.28
N THR A 331 16.23 -7.27 -19.08
CA THR A 331 16.25 -6.66 -17.75
C THR A 331 14.91 -6.81 -17.04
N ALA A 332 14.90 -6.66 -15.71
CA ALA A 332 13.70 -6.86 -14.91
C ALA A 332 12.57 -5.86 -15.30
N PRO A 333 11.35 -6.32 -15.59
CA PRO A 333 10.22 -5.43 -15.73
C PRO A 333 9.93 -4.67 -14.43
N LYS A 334 9.18 -3.57 -14.53
CA LYS A 334 8.77 -2.81 -13.34
C LYS A 334 8.01 -3.68 -12.35
N PRO A 335 8.24 -3.50 -11.04
CA PRO A 335 7.49 -4.21 -10.02
C PRO A 335 6.03 -3.73 -9.95
N LEU A 336 5.15 -4.59 -9.45
CA LEU A 336 3.77 -4.25 -9.13
C LEU A 336 3.74 -3.25 -7.98
N THR A 337 2.99 -2.16 -8.16
CA THR A 337 2.78 -1.16 -7.12
C THR A 337 1.71 -1.61 -6.11
N THR A 338 1.72 -1.00 -4.93
CA THR A 338 0.65 -1.19 -3.93
C THR A 338 -0.73 -0.83 -4.50
N GLU A 339 -0.81 0.19 -5.36
CA GLU A 339 -2.07 0.56 -6.03
C GLU A 339 -2.51 -0.47 -7.07
N GLY A 340 -1.56 -0.98 -7.86
CA GLY A 340 -1.83 -2.07 -8.79
C GLY A 340 -2.31 -3.35 -8.07
N ALA A 341 -1.75 -3.65 -6.90
CA ALA A 341 -2.21 -4.79 -6.09
C ALA A 341 -3.62 -4.57 -5.53
N ARG A 342 -3.97 -3.34 -5.11
CA ARG A 342 -5.34 -2.99 -4.71
C ARG A 342 -6.34 -3.23 -5.84
N SER A 343 -6.02 -2.77 -7.04
CA SER A 343 -6.86 -3.01 -8.23
C SER A 343 -7.02 -4.50 -8.56
N ILE A 344 -5.99 -5.31 -8.31
CA ILE A 344 -6.09 -6.77 -8.45
C ILE A 344 -7.05 -7.34 -7.40
N MET A 345 -6.90 -6.97 -6.13
CA MET A 345 -7.75 -7.45 -5.05
C MET A 345 -9.21 -7.04 -5.25
N ASP A 346 -9.46 -5.80 -5.66
CA ASP A 346 -10.80 -5.30 -6.01
C ASP A 346 -11.43 -6.15 -7.13
N ARG A 347 -10.71 -6.35 -8.23
CA ARG A 347 -11.18 -7.16 -9.36
C ARG A 347 -11.41 -8.64 -8.99
N LEU A 348 -10.57 -9.22 -8.13
CA LEU A 348 -10.74 -10.60 -7.68
C LEU A 348 -11.96 -10.73 -6.77
N TRP A 349 -12.10 -9.85 -5.79
CA TRP A 349 -13.20 -9.88 -4.83
C TRP A 349 -14.56 -9.61 -5.45
N ASN A 350 -14.61 -8.74 -6.46
CA ASN A 350 -15.82 -8.39 -7.20
C ASN A 350 -15.99 -9.20 -8.50
N HIS A 351 -15.31 -10.34 -8.62
CA HIS A 351 -15.55 -11.26 -9.71
C HIS A 351 -16.92 -11.93 -9.55
N GLU A 352 -17.70 -12.02 -10.64
CA GLU A 352 -19.08 -12.49 -10.67
C GLU A 352 -19.29 -13.78 -9.84
N SER A 353 -18.52 -14.83 -10.10
CA SER A 353 -18.65 -16.11 -9.38
C SER A 353 -18.28 -16.05 -7.89
N LEU A 354 -17.50 -15.07 -7.47
CA LEU A 354 -17.22 -14.85 -6.04
C LEU A 354 -18.30 -14.03 -5.37
N VAL A 355 -18.88 -13.06 -6.09
CA VAL A 355 -20.05 -12.29 -5.64
C VAL A 355 -21.22 -13.22 -5.40
N GLU A 356 -21.57 -14.08 -6.37
CA GLU A 356 -22.63 -15.08 -6.22
C GLU A 356 -22.42 -15.95 -4.97
N ARG A 357 -21.18 -16.39 -4.72
CA ARG A 357 -20.87 -17.23 -3.57
C ARG A 357 -20.98 -16.48 -2.24
N ARG A 358 -20.64 -15.19 -2.20
CA ARG A 358 -20.82 -14.33 -1.01
C ARG A 358 -22.30 -14.11 -0.71
N ASP A 359 -23.09 -13.87 -1.74
CA ASP A 359 -24.53 -13.67 -1.60
C ASP A 359 -25.21 -14.92 -1.06
N GLU A 360 -24.83 -16.12 -1.53
CA GLU A 360 -25.30 -17.39 -0.99
C GLU A 360 -24.99 -17.57 0.51
N LEU A 361 -23.87 -17.01 0.97
CA LEU A 361 -23.41 -17.12 2.37
C LEU A 361 -23.86 -15.95 3.23
N ASP A 362 -24.64 -15.00 2.70
CA ASP A 362 -24.99 -13.73 3.36
C ASP A 362 -23.77 -13.02 3.98
N LEU A 363 -22.65 -13.04 3.24
CA LEU A 363 -21.38 -12.56 3.73
C LEU A 363 -21.23 -11.06 3.45
N THR A 364 -21.08 -10.28 4.50
CA THR A 364 -20.81 -8.84 4.43
C THR A 364 -19.32 -8.54 4.60
N LEU A 365 -18.87 -7.43 4.06
CA LEU A 365 -17.51 -6.93 4.20
C LEU A 365 -17.54 -5.43 4.46
N ASP A 366 -16.76 -4.97 5.44
CA ASP A 366 -16.49 -3.54 5.61
C ASP A 366 -15.59 -3.04 4.48
N GLY A 367 -16.17 -2.27 3.55
CA GLY A 367 -15.50 -1.78 2.35
C GLY A 367 -15.90 -2.52 1.07
N ASN A 368 -15.30 -2.11 -0.05
CA ASN A 368 -15.68 -2.60 -1.38
C ASN A 368 -14.93 -3.87 -1.80
N TYR A 369 -13.80 -4.18 -1.17
CA TYR A 369 -12.95 -5.33 -1.48
C TYR A 369 -12.03 -5.67 -0.29
N LEU A 370 -11.40 -6.85 -0.33
CA LEU A 370 -10.43 -7.27 0.68
C LEU A 370 -9.12 -6.47 0.61
N GLU A 371 -8.96 -5.53 1.54
CA GLU A 371 -7.79 -4.64 1.60
C GLU A 371 -6.50 -5.38 1.97
N LEU A 372 -5.38 -4.97 1.39
CA LEU A 372 -4.06 -5.54 1.72
C LEU A 372 -3.73 -5.44 3.22
N HIS A 373 -4.13 -4.32 3.84
CA HIS A 373 -3.89 -4.13 5.28
C HIS A 373 -4.87 -4.92 6.15
N GLY A 374 -6.06 -5.20 5.63
CA GLY A 374 -7.04 -6.11 6.25
C GLY A 374 -6.50 -7.53 6.39
N GLY A 375 -5.76 -8.04 5.40
CA GLY A 375 -5.08 -9.34 5.51
C GLY A 375 -4.09 -9.39 6.67
N ARG A 376 -3.24 -8.37 6.82
CA ARG A 376 -2.31 -8.26 7.95
C ARG A 376 -3.04 -8.22 9.31
N ARG A 377 -4.17 -7.51 9.39
CA ARG A 377 -4.98 -7.48 10.61
C ARG A 377 -5.55 -8.85 10.92
N GLY A 378 -6.10 -9.56 9.93
CA GLY A 378 -6.61 -10.92 10.10
C GLY A 378 -5.54 -11.90 10.57
N VAL A 379 -4.30 -11.81 10.06
CA VAL A 379 -3.16 -12.59 10.57
C VAL A 379 -2.88 -12.24 12.03
N GLY A 380 -2.83 -10.94 12.35
CA GLY A 380 -2.58 -10.48 13.72
C GLY A 380 -3.65 -10.96 14.70
N GLU A 381 -4.91 -10.92 14.32
CA GLU A 381 -6.04 -11.39 15.12
C GLU A 381 -5.93 -12.89 15.43
N VAL A 382 -5.65 -13.72 14.42
CA VAL A 382 -5.44 -15.15 14.60
C VAL A 382 -4.28 -15.42 15.55
N LEU A 383 -3.16 -14.72 15.41
CA LEU A 383 -1.99 -14.91 16.26
C LEU A 383 -2.23 -14.44 17.70
N VAL A 384 -2.95 -13.34 17.91
CA VAL A 384 -3.31 -12.87 19.25
C VAL A 384 -4.20 -13.88 19.96
N ARG A 385 -5.25 -14.38 19.26
CA ARG A 385 -6.17 -15.39 19.83
C ARG A 385 -5.48 -16.70 20.17
N GLN A 386 -4.50 -17.13 19.37
CA GLN A 386 -3.86 -18.45 19.56
C GLN A 386 -2.62 -18.38 20.47
N PHE A 387 -1.86 -17.31 20.41
CA PHE A 387 -0.52 -17.24 21.01
C PHE A 387 -0.28 -15.97 21.83
N GLY A 388 -1.25 -15.07 21.91
CA GLY A 388 -1.16 -13.81 22.66
C GLY A 388 -0.37 -12.70 21.97
N TYR A 389 -0.38 -11.52 22.61
CA TYR A 389 0.16 -10.27 22.06
C TYR A 389 1.65 -10.31 21.75
N ALA A 390 2.45 -10.89 22.63
CA ALA A 390 3.91 -10.94 22.45
C ALA A 390 4.32 -11.78 21.22
N ALA A 391 3.64 -12.89 20.96
CA ALA A 391 3.90 -13.71 19.78
C ALA A 391 3.47 -13.00 18.49
N ALA A 392 2.28 -12.38 18.49
CA ALA A 392 1.79 -11.59 17.37
C ALA A 392 2.69 -10.38 17.09
N ALA A 393 3.16 -9.67 18.12
CA ALA A 393 4.08 -8.54 18.00
C ALA A 393 5.38 -8.95 17.31
N ARG A 394 5.97 -10.07 17.74
CA ARG A 394 7.20 -10.61 17.13
C ARG A 394 7.00 -11.00 15.67
N TYR A 395 5.90 -11.68 15.35
CA TYR A 395 5.60 -12.13 14.00
C TYR A 395 5.38 -10.93 13.04
N LEU A 396 4.61 -9.95 13.50
CA LEU A 396 4.25 -8.76 12.71
C LEU A 396 5.34 -7.68 12.67
N ASP A 397 6.44 -7.83 13.43
CA ASP A 397 7.44 -6.78 13.61
C ASP A 397 6.81 -5.45 14.07
N ASN A 398 6.05 -5.53 15.15
CA ASN A 398 5.43 -4.41 15.85
C ASN A 398 5.84 -4.42 17.33
N SER A 399 5.64 -3.31 18.05
CA SER A 399 5.71 -3.35 19.51
C SER A 399 4.49 -4.06 20.10
N GLU A 400 4.65 -4.69 21.26
CA GLU A 400 3.53 -5.34 21.95
C GLU A 400 2.42 -4.34 22.29
N GLU A 401 2.78 -3.10 22.63
CA GLU A 401 1.84 -2.01 22.90
C GLU A 401 0.97 -1.69 21.67
N GLN A 402 1.59 -1.56 20.50
CA GLN A 402 0.86 -1.34 19.23
C GLN A 402 -0.08 -2.49 18.88
N VAL A 403 0.34 -3.73 19.15
CA VAL A 403 -0.50 -4.91 18.91
C VAL A 403 -1.64 -4.93 19.92
N ARG A 404 -1.38 -4.64 21.20
CA ARG A 404 -2.41 -4.56 22.23
C ARG A 404 -3.45 -3.48 21.91
N GLU A 405 -3.02 -2.30 21.53
CA GLU A 405 -3.91 -1.21 21.09
C GLU A 405 -4.80 -1.62 19.89
N ALA A 406 -4.20 -2.25 18.87
CA ALA A 406 -4.92 -2.65 17.66
C ALA A 406 -5.95 -3.77 17.89
N TYR A 407 -5.69 -4.69 18.85
CA TYR A 407 -6.49 -5.91 19.07
C TYR A 407 -7.13 -5.98 20.46
N GLN A 408 -7.24 -4.88 21.20
CA GLN A 408 -7.86 -4.85 22.53
C GLN A 408 -9.34 -5.33 22.55
N HIS A 409 -10.03 -5.24 21.41
CA HIS A 409 -11.40 -5.75 21.26
C HIS A 409 -11.49 -7.27 21.46
N ILE A 410 -10.42 -8.01 21.18
CA ILE A 410 -10.34 -9.46 21.40
C ILE A 410 -10.43 -9.78 22.89
N GLU A 411 -9.69 -9.05 23.74
CA GLU A 411 -9.73 -9.24 25.20
C GLU A 411 -11.14 -9.01 25.77
N ALA A 412 -11.89 -8.08 25.20
CA ALA A 412 -13.25 -7.81 25.65
C ALA A 412 -14.18 -8.99 25.35
N ALA A 413 -14.07 -9.57 24.15
CA ALA A 413 -14.84 -10.75 23.76
C ALA A 413 -14.45 -11.98 24.62
N GLU A 414 -13.16 -12.26 24.78
CA GLU A 414 -12.69 -13.37 25.60
C GLU A 414 -13.14 -13.26 27.08
N ARG A 415 -13.12 -12.03 27.64
CA ARG A 415 -13.64 -11.79 29.00
C ARG A 415 -15.14 -12.01 29.08
N ALA A 416 -15.90 -11.67 28.04
CA ALA A 416 -17.34 -11.94 28.02
C ALA A 416 -17.62 -13.45 27.95
N ASP A 417 -16.86 -14.19 27.12
CA ASP A 417 -16.99 -15.65 27.01
C ASP A 417 -16.63 -16.35 28.33
N MET A 418 -15.53 -15.95 28.99
CA MET A 418 -15.15 -16.47 30.29
C MET A 418 -16.21 -16.17 31.39
N ALA A 419 -16.78 -14.98 31.35
CA ALA A 419 -17.87 -14.61 32.27
C ALA A 419 -19.11 -15.46 32.00
N THR A 420 -19.48 -15.66 30.75
CA THR A 420 -20.62 -16.50 30.35
C THR A 420 -20.43 -17.94 30.83
N GLU A 421 -19.25 -18.51 30.64
CA GLU A 421 -18.94 -19.85 31.11
C GLU A 421 -19.00 -19.97 32.65
N ALA A 422 -18.44 -18.99 33.36
CA ALA A 422 -18.47 -18.95 34.82
C ALA A 422 -19.91 -18.87 35.37
N PHE A 423 -20.76 -18.06 34.76
CA PHE A 423 -22.16 -17.95 35.14
C PHE A 423 -22.93 -19.24 34.84
N SER A 424 -22.73 -19.83 33.66
CA SER A 424 -23.38 -21.10 33.28
C SER A 424 -23.03 -22.24 34.23
N GLN A 425 -21.77 -22.35 34.69
CA GLN A 425 -21.32 -23.34 35.64
C GLN A 425 -21.91 -23.10 37.06
N THR A 426 -22.16 -21.82 37.42
CA THR A 426 -22.76 -21.46 38.70
C THR A 426 -24.24 -21.81 38.73
N ASP A 427 -24.96 -21.54 37.65
CA ASP A 427 -26.39 -21.82 37.50
C ASP A 427 -26.67 -23.34 37.50
N GLN A 428 -25.82 -24.14 36.87
CA GLN A 428 -25.90 -25.60 36.93
C GLN A 428 -25.76 -26.15 38.36
N ARG A 429 -24.81 -25.61 39.15
CA ARG A 429 -24.63 -26.00 40.53
C ARG A 429 -25.78 -25.59 41.45
N VAL A 430 -26.56 -24.57 41.10
CA VAL A 430 -27.76 -24.13 41.83
C VAL A 430 -28.94 -25.06 41.51
N ASN A 431 -29.06 -25.52 40.24
CA ASN A 431 -30.13 -26.42 39.85
C ASN A 431 -29.92 -27.87 40.29
N ASP A 432 -28.70 -28.28 40.61
CA ASP A 432 -28.36 -29.61 41.09
C ASP A 432 -28.48 -29.77 42.65
N ARG A 433 -28.95 -28.72 43.34
CA ARG A 433 -29.25 -28.71 44.78
C ARG A 433 -30.73 -28.71 45.04
#